data_84ebff9c5cc8e7fc31f71c44e0b5f7ba
#
_entry.id   84ebff9c5cc8e7fc31f71c44e0b5f7ba
#
_cell.length_a   1.000
_cell.length_b   1.000
_cell.length_c   1.000
_cell.angle_alpha   90.00
_cell.angle_beta   90.00
_cell.angle_gamma   90.00
#
_symmetry.space_group_name_H-M   'P 1'
#
loop_
_entity.id
_entity.type
_entity.pdbx_description
1 polymer ?
#
loop_
_entity_poly.entity_id
_entity_poly.type
_entity_poly.pdbx_seq_one_letter_code
_entity_poly.pdbx_strand_id
1 'polypeptide(L)'
;GFPLLIFLYLFFNLNVSTKIAVILLSLISILYPFGLRNIPYLKIFLIAASWSISTVLLTYFENNLFIDQRFYLEIFARFFFILGITIPFDVRDLKFDNRKLKTIPIVFGFTDSKKIALFFLFIYILISSYVYLFNNFNLSYLLATFFCFLYSAYLVNNLKANSSNFYYSFWLESCSISLLVFLIITSIFL
;
A
#
# COMPACT_ATOMS: atom_id res chain seq x y z
N GLY A 1 12.50 19.99 -14.54
CA GLY A 1 11.67 20.84 -15.28
C GLY A 1 10.17 20.63 -15.09
N PHE A 2 9.49 20.10 -16.09
CA PHE A 2 8.02 20.03 -16.18
C PHE A 2 7.32 19.33 -14.98
N PRO A 3 7.77 18.16 -14.47
CA PRO A 3 7.15 17.54 -13.30
C PRO A 3 7.20 18.40 -12.03
N LEU A 4 8.27 19.17 -11.84
CA LEU A 4 8.41 20.05 -10.68
C LEU A 4 7.39 21.21 -10.74
N LEU A 5 7.16 21.77 -11.91
CA LEU A 5 6.16 22.84 -12.10
C LEU A 5 4.75 22.34 -11.83
N ILE A 6 4.41 21.13 -12.28
CA ILE A 6 3.12 20.50 -11.97
C ILE A 6 2.99 20.26 -10.46
N PHE A 7 4.03 19.72 -9.83
CA PHE A 7 4.02 19.51 -8.37
C PHE A 7 3.80 20.82 -7.62
N LEU A 8 4.54 21.88 -7.95
CA LEU A 8 4.39 23.19 -7.30
C LEU A 8 2.97 23.74 -7.51
N TYR A 9 2.45 23.68 -8.73
CA TYR A 9 1.09 24.12 -9.01
C TYR A 9 0.06 23.37 -8.17
N LEU A 10 0.12 22.03 -8.12
CA LEU A 10 -0.78 21.22 -7.33
C LEU A 10 -0.61 21.51 -5.83
N PHE A 11 0.64 21.57 -5.33
CA PHE A 11 0.94 21.81 -3.94
C PHE A 11 0.36 23.16 -3.45
N PHE A 12 0.47 24.23 -4.23
CA PHE A 12 -0.08 25.52 -3.85
C PHE A 12 -1.61 25.55 -3.78
N ASN A 13 -2.28 24.68 -4.53
CA ASN A 13 -3.74 24.57 -4.53
C ASN A 13 -4.31 23.66 -3.43
N LEU A 14 -3.48 22.91 -2.69
CA LEU A 14 -3.92 22.06 -1.58
C LEU A 14 -4.39 22.89 -0.37
N ASN A 15 -5.21 22.29 0.47
CA ASN A 15 -5.57 22.83 1.79
C ASN A 15 -4.34 22.95 2.70
N VAL A 16 -4.37 23.87 3.67
CA VAL A 16 -3.25 24.11 4.59
C VAL A 16 -2.89 22.83 5.37
N SER A 17 -3.88 22.10 5.87
CA SER A 17 -3.68 20.83 6.59
C SER A 17 -2.98 19.80 5.73
N THR A 18 -3.39 19.68 4.46
CA THR A 18 -2.78 18.77 3.48
C THR A 18 -1.34 19.16 3.17
N LYS A 19 -1.05 20.47 3.00
CA LYS A 19 0.33 20.99 2.82
C LYS A 19 1.25 20.59 3.94
N ILE A 20 0.81 20.78 5.19
CA ILE A 20 1.58 20.42 6.38
C ILE A 20 1.85 18.91 6.40
N ALA A 21 0.81 18.09 6.13
CA ALA A 21 0.95 16.64 6.09
C ALA A 21 1.93 16.19 4.98
N VAL A 22 1.87 16.76 3.79
CA VAL A 22 2.81 16.47 2.68
C VAL A 22 4.24 16.78 3.08
N ILE A 23 4.49 17.93 3.72
CA ILE A 23 5.83 18.32 4.18
C ILE A 23 6.35 17.31 5.22
N LEU A 24 5.55 16.96 6.23
CA LEU A 24 5.94 16.03 7.29
C LEU A 24 6.23 14.62 6.73
N LEU A 25 5.36 14.11 5.85
CA LEU A 25 5.55 12.80 5.20
C LEU A 25 6.78 12.80 4.29
N SER A 26 7.06 13.91 3.59
CA SER A 26 8.26 14.07 2.77
C SER A 26 9.53 14.03 3.61
N LEU A 27 9.55 14.70 4.78
CA LEU A 27 10.67 14.64 5.70
C LEU A 27 10.94 13.21 6.20
N ILE A 28 9.89 12.46 6.58
CA ILE A 28 10.02 11.04 6.96
C ILE A 28 10.61 10.22 5.82
N SER A 29 10.12 10.44 4.60
CA SER A 29 10.60 9.72 3.40
C SER A 29 12.07 10.02 3.07
N ILE A 30 12.53 11.25 3.31
CA ILE A 30 13.93 11.65 3.14
C ILE A 30 14.81 11.02 4.23
N LEU A 31 14.33 10.96 5.48
CA LEU A 31 15.08 10.39 6.61
C LEU A 31 15.17 8.85 6.54
N TYR A 32 14.24 8.18 5.84
CA TYR A 32 14.17 6.74 5.74
C TYR A 32 15.50 6.07 5.27
N PRO A 33 16.17 6.51 4.19
CA PRO A 33 17.44 5.91 3.74
C PRO A 33 18.61 6.09 4.72
N PHE A 34 18.59 7.14 5.55
CA PHE A 34 19.72 7.52 6.41
C PHE A 34 19.84 6.72 7.71
N GLY A 35 18.90 5.81 8.01
CA GLY A 35 19.04 4.98 9.21
C GLY A 35 17.90 3.98 9.40
N LEU A 36 16.67 4.38 9.16
CA LEU A 36 15.48 3.58 9.44
C LEU A 36 15.42 2.30 8.58
N ARG A 37 15.93 2.34 7.35
CA ARG A 37 16.00 1.19 6.44
C ARG A 37 16.83 0.03 7.00
N ASN A 38 17.84 0.33 7.84
CA ASN A 38 18.80 -0.67 8.32
C ASN A 38 18.33 -1.40 9.59
N ILE A 39 17.16 -1.03 10.16
CA ILE A 39 16.64 -1.67 11.36
C ILE A 39 16.01 -3.01 10.96
N PRO A 40 16.47 -4.14 11.58
CA PRO A 40 15.90 -5.46 11.31
C PRO A 40 14.38 -5.48 11.48
N TYR A 41 13.69 -6.21 10.61
CA TYR A 41 12.22 -6.35 10.55
C TYR A 41 11.43 -5.07 10.23
N LEU A 42 11.98 -3.87 10.49
CA LEU A 42 11.22 -2.62 10.45
C LEU A 42 10.95 -2.11 9.02
N LYS A 43 11.83 -2.46 8.05
CA LYS A 43 11.77 -1.96 6.66
C LYS A 43 10.35 -2.02 6.07
N ILE A 44 9.75 -3.19 6.06
CA ILE A 44 8.45 -3.42 5.42
C ILE A 44 7.29 -2.73 6.17
N PHE A 45 7.34 -2.71 7.51
CA PHE A 45 6.33 -2.04 8.32
C PHE A 45 6.36 -0.52 8.16
N LEU A 46 7.56 0.07 8.06
CA LEU A 46 7.71 1.50 7.79
C LEU A 46 7.18 1.88 6.42
N ILE A 47 7.49 1.08 5.39
CA ILE A 47 6.97 1.30 4.05
C ILE A 47 5.44 1.23 4.07
N ALA A 48 4.87 0.17 4.64
CA ALA A 48 3.43 -0.01 4.70
C ALA A 48 2.74 1.10 5.51
N ALA A 49 3.30 1.51 6.65
CA ALA A 49 2.76 2.60 7.47
C ALA A 49 2.81 3.93 6.72
N SER A 50 3.94 4.27 6.10
CA SER A 50 4.09 5.52 5.36
C SER A 50 3.10 5.62 4.19
N TRP A 51 2.95 4.56 3.41
CA TRP A 51 2.02 4.54 2.29
C TRP A 51 0.56 4.55 2.73
N SER A 52 0.19 3.79 3.77
CA SER A 52 -1.19 3.75 4.26
C SER A 52 -1.61 5.08 4.89
N ILE A 53 -0.76 5.67 5.73
CA ILE A 53 -1.03 6.97 6.34
C ILE A 53 -1.12 8.05 5.27
N SER A 54 -0.15 8.13 4.35
CA SER A 54 -0.16 9.19 3.33
C SER A 54 -1.40 9.12 2.44
N THR A 55 -1.77 7.94 1.96
CA THR A 55 -2.91 7.81 1.04
C THR A 55 -4.26 8.12 1.70
N VAL A 56 -4.46 7.77 2.96
CA VAL A 56 -5.70 8.04 3.68
C VAL A 56 -5.71 9.44 4.26
N LEU A 57 -4.64 9.85 4.97
CA LEU A 57 -4.57 11.14 5.64
C LEU A 57 -4.70 12.31 4.67
N LEU A 58 -3.99 12.27 3.54
CA LEU A 58 -4.06 13.35 2.55
C LEU A 58 -5.46 13.47 1.96
N THR A 59 -6.14 12.35 1.71
CA THR A 59 -7.52 12.33 1.21
C THR A 59 -8.48 12.96 2.22
N TYR A 60 -8.35 12.62 3.50
CA TYR A 60 -9.21 13.16 4.57
C TYR A 60 -9.01 14.65 4.77
N PHE A 61 -7.76 15.10 4.80
CA PHE A 61 -7.45 16.53 4.99
C PHE A 61 -7.89 17.37 3.79
N GLU A 62 -7.67 16.88 2.55
CA GLU A 62 -8.05 17.63 1.37
C GLU A 62 -9.56 17.78 1.23
N ASN A 63 -10.32 16.76 1.61
CA ASN A 63 -11.79 16.78 1.55
C ASN A 63 -12.44 17.27 2.87
N ASN A 64 -11.68 17.73 3.84
CA ASN A 64 -12.16 18.19 5.16
C ASN A 64 -13.06 17.14 5.86
N LEU A 65 -12.71 15.85 5.74
CA LEU A 65 -13.44 14.76 6.37
C LEU A 65 -13.07 14.67 7.86
N PHE A 66 -14.04 14.24 8.67
CA PHE A 66 -13.81 14.00 10.10
C PHE A 66 -12.97 12.74 10.32
N ILE A 67 -12.04 12.84 11.29
CA ILE A 67 -11.25 11.69 11.75
C ILE A 67 -12.12 10.90 12.73
N ASP A 68 -12.72 9.84 12.23
CA ASP A 68 -13.61 8.93 12.95
C ASP A 68 -13.08 7.49 12.94
N GLN A 69 -13.87 6.52 13.39
CA GLN A 69 -13.52 5.11 13.36
C GLN A 69 -13.19 4.61 11.95
N ARG A 70 -13.89 5.11 10.94
CA ARG A 70 -13.67 4.77 9.53
C ARG A 70 -12.26 5.13 9.06
N PHE A 71 -11.77 6.33 9.43
CA PHE A 71 -10.41 6.77 9.11
C PHE A 71 -9.36 5.73 9.54
N TYR A 72 -9.44 5.25 10.78
CA TYR A 72 -8.51 4.26 11.30
C TYR A 72 -8.64 2.91 10.59
N LEU A 73 -9.86 2.46 10.32
CA LEU A 73 -10.11 1.21 9.60
C LEU A 73 -9.56 1.25 8.17
N GLU A 74 -9.71 2.38 7.47
CA GLU A 74 -9.14 2.56 6.13
C GLU A 74 -7.61 2.56 6.16
N ILE A 75 -6.97 3.19 7.16
CA ILE A 75 -5.51 3.10 7.35
C ILE A 75 -5.07 1.66 7.57
N PHE A 76 -5.75 0.91 8.46
CA PHE A 76 -5.40 -0.49 8.72
C PHE A 76 -5.62 -1.38 7.48
N ALA A 77 -6.71 -1.20 6.75
CA ALA A 77 -6.95 -1.93 5.51
C ALA A 77 -5.80 -1.68 4.52
N ARG A 78 -5.45 -0.41 4.26
CA ARG A 78 -4.34 -0.05 3.39
C ARG A 78 -3.00 -0.59 3.89
N PHE A 79 -2.75 -0.53 5.18
CA PHE A 79 -1.53 -1.04 5.80
C PHE A 79 -1.34 -2.53 5.50
N PHE A 80 -2.36 -3.37 5.72
CA PHE A 80 -2.29 -4.80 5.44
C PHE A 80 -2.21 -5.09 3.93
N PHE A 81 -2.87 -4.31 3.10
CA PHE A 81 -2.74 -4.41 1.66
C PHE A 81 -1.30 -4.17 1.21
N ILE A 82 -0.70 -3.06 1.65
CA ILE A 82 0.69 -2.70 1.30
C ILE A 82 1.67 -3.74 1.85
N LEU A 83 1.50 -4.24 3.08
CA LEU A 83 2.30 -5.36 3.59
C LEU A 83 2.25 -6.56 2.65
N GLY A 84 1.05 -6.96 2.22
CA GLY A 84 0.87 -8.12 1.36
C GLY A 84 1.57 -7.98 0.01
N ILE A 85 1.49 -6.81 -0.63
CA ILE A 85 2.14 -6.58 -1.93
C ILE A 85 3.63 -6.24 -1.83
N THR A 86 4.14 -5.83 -0.66
CA THR A 86 5.56 -5.46 -0.47
C THR A 86 6.44 -6.67 -0.18
N ILE A 87 5.94 -7.71 0.49
CA ILE A 87 6.72 -8.95 0.76
C ILE A 87 7.33 -9.56 -0.51
N PRO A 88 6.64 -9.66 -1.65
CA PRO A 88 7.23 -10.09 -2.91
C PRO A 88 8.47 -9.29 -3.33
N PHE A 89 8.51 -7.98 -3.09
CA PHE A 89 9.70 -7.17 -3.42
C PHE A 89 10.89 -7.52 -2.53
N ASP A 90 10.67 -7.85 -1.26
CA ASP A 90 11.74 -8.37 -0.39
C ASP A 90 12.26 -9.73 -0.90
N VAL A 91 11.42 -10.56 -1.54
CA VAL A 91 11.88 -11.79 -2.21
C VAL A 91 12.82 -11.46 -3.39
N ARG A 92 12.48 -10.47 -4.22
CA ARG A 92 13.36 -9.99 -5.29
C ARG A 92 14.71 -9.52 -4.76
N ASP A 93 14.65 -8.78 -3.67
CA ASP A 93 15.80 -8.09 -3.09
C ASP A 93 16.71 -9.01 -2.25
N LEU A 94 16.34 -10.29 -2.03
CA LEU A 94 17.15 -11.29 -1.30
C LEU A 94 18.60 -11.38 -1.77
N LYS A 95 18.88 -11.09 -3.05
CA LYS A 95 20.23 -11.13 -3.62
C LYS A 95 21.07 -9.93 -3.21
N PHE A 96 20.45 -8.84 -2.81
CA PHE A 96 21.08 -7.55 -2.52
C PHE A 96 21.00 -7.18 -1.04
N ASP A 97 19.96 -7.66 -0.33
CA ASP A 97 19.74 -7.35 1.06
C ASP A 97 20.74 -8.06 1.98
N ASN A 98 21.30 -7.32 2.93
CA ASN A 98 22.15 -7.89 3.95
C ASN A 98 21.30 -8.83 4.85
N ARG A 99 21.82 -10.04 5.12
CA ARG A 99 21.16 -11.02 6.02
C ARG A 99 20.87 -10.47 7.42
N LYS A 100 21.59 -9.43 7.85
CA LYS A 100 21.34 -8.75 9.13
C LYS A 100 19.99 -8.02 9.18
N LEU A 101 19.39 -7.68 8.03
CA LEU A 101 18.10 -7.01 7.95
C LEU A 101 16.92 -7.89 8.39
N LYS A 102 17.10 -9.22 8.38
CA LYS A 102 16.08 -10.19 8.80
C LYS A 102 14.71 -9.88 8.17
N THR A 103 14.67 -9.65 6.86
CA THR A 103 13.40 -9.49 6.14
C THR A 103 12.59 -10.79 6.20
N ILE A 104 11.28 -10.72 5.96
CA ILE A 104 10.39 -11.90 6.02
C ILE A 104 10.94 -13.06 5.18
N PRO A 105 11.38 -12.85 3.92
CA PRO A 105 11.93 -13.95 3.12
C PRO A 105 13.28 -14.49 3.64
N ILE A 106 14.08 -13.67 4.31
CA ILE A 106 15.34 -14.14 4.93
C ILE A 106 15.05 -15.08 6.10
N VAL A 107 14.01 -14.79 6.89
CA VAL A 107 13.68 -15.53 8.12
C VAL A 107 12.84 -16.77 7.84
N PHE A 108 11.79 -16.63 7.02
CA PHE A 108 10.79 -17.68 6.79
C PHE A 108 10.95 -18.41 5.45
N GLY A 109 11.86 -17.94 4.57
CA GLY A 109 12.03 -18.50 3.23
C GLY A 109 10.94 -18.08 2.25
N PHE A 110 11.10 -18.51 1.00
CA PHE A 110 10.22 -18.08 -0.11
C PHE A 110 8.77 -18.52 0.05
N THR A 111 8.55 -19.80 0.37
CA THR A 111 7.19 -20.39 0.39
C THR A 111 6.33 -19.78 1.48
N ASP A 112 6.89 -19.63 2.69
CA ASP A 112 6.13 -19.10 3.83
C ASP A 112 5.97 -17.59 3.72
N SER A 113 6.90 -16.88 3.10
CA SER A 113 6.71 -15.46 2.76
C SER A 113 5.49 -15.22 1.86
N LYS A 114 5.25 -16.09 0.87
CA LYS A 114 4.02 -16.03 0.06
C LYS A 114 2.76 -16.24 0.89
N LYS A 115 2.76 -17.21 1.79
CA LYS A 115 1.61 -17.46 2.68
C LYS A 115 1.35 -16.26 3.60
N ILE A 116 2.41 -15.66 4.16
CA ILE A 116 2.31 -14.46 4.99
C ILE A 116 1.75 -13.28 4.18
N ALA A 117 2.21 -13.09 2.95
CA ALA A 117 1.69 -12.06 2.06
C ALA A 117 0.19 -12.24 1.75
N LEU A 118 -0.23 -13.48 1.42
CA LEU A 118 -1.63 -13.83 1.20
C LEU A 118 -2.48 -13.64 2.47
N PHE A 119 -1.94 -13.96 3.64
CA PHE A 119 -2.61 -13.73 4.92
C PHE A 119 -2.87 -12.24 5.17
N PHE A 120 -1.91 -11.37 4.89
CA PHE A 120 -2.12 -9.92 5.00
C PHE A 120 -3.15 -9.39 3.98
N LEU A 121 -3.14 -9.88 2.76
CA LEU A 121 -4.19 -9.55 1.78
C LEU A 121 -5.57 -10.05 2.25
N PHE A 122 -5.65 -11.18 2.92
CA PHE A 122 -6.89 -11.67 3.50
C PHE A 122 -7.39 -10.77 4.65
N ILE A 123 -6.51 -10.28 5.51
CA ILE A 123 -6.88 -9.29 6.54
C ILE A 123 -7.39 -8.00 5.88
N TYR A 124 -6.75 -7.54 4.80
CA TYR A 124 -7.20 -6.38 4.05
C TYR A 124 -8.66 -6.52 3.61
N ILE A 125 -9.04 -7.64 2.97
CA ILE A 125 -10.42 -7.80 2.49
C ILE A 125 -11.42 -7.95 3.63
N LEU A 126 -11.05 -8.55 4.76
CA LEU A 126 -11.92 -8.62 5.95
C LEU A 126 -12.21 -7.22 6.50
N ILE A 127 -11.18 -6.37 6.67
CA ILE A 127 -11.37 -5.00 7.17
C ILE A 127 -12.18 -4.17 6.16
N SER A 128 -11.89 -4.28 4.86
CA SER A 128 -12.63 -3.57 3.82
C SER A 128 -14.10 -3.97 3.75
N SER A 129 -14.41 -5.26 3.95
CA SER A 129 -15.78 -5.77 4.03
C SER A 129 -16.50 -5.25 5.28
N TYR A 130 -15.80 -5.20 6.41
CA TYR A 130 -16.34 -4.60 7.64
C TYR A 130 -16.66 -3.11 7.45
N VAL A 131 -15.76 -2.35 6.83
CA VAL A 131 -15.98 -0.93 6.50
C VAL A 131 -17.20 -0.76 5.63
N TYR A 132 -17.40 -1.62 4.62
CA TYR A 132 -18.60 -1.60 3.78
C TYR A 132 -19.89 -1.82 4.59
N LEU A 133 -19.92 -2.87 5.43
CA LEU A 133 -21.12 -3.27 6.16
C LEU A 133 -21.58 -2.23 7.20
N PHE A 134 -20.62 -1.55 7.84
CA PHE A 134 -20.93 -0.68 8.99
C PHE A 134 -20.84 0.82 8.69
N ASN A 135 -20.34 1.23 7.51
CA ASN A 135 -20.17 2.65 7.18
C ASN A 135 -20.95 3.09 5.92
N ASN A 136 -21.98 2.35 5.52
CA ASN A 136 -22.86 2.70 4.40
C ASN A 136 -22.15 3.01 3.07
N PHE A 137 -21.10 2.25 2.76
CA PHE A 137 -20.44 2.37 1.46
C PHE A 137 -21.28 1.78 0.34
N ASN A 138 -21.09 2.29 -0.87
CA ASN A 138 -21.70 1.74 -2.07
C ASN A 138 -21.18 0.33 -2.37
N LEU A 139 -22.00 -0.50 -3.00
CA LEU A 139 -21.63 -1.83 -3.47
C LEU A 139 -20.39 -1.80 -4.37
N SER A 140 -20.22 -0.71 -5.15
CA SER A 140 -19.02 -0.47 -5.98
C SER A 140 -17.73 -0.54 -5.18
N TYR A 141 -17.70 -0.01 -3.95
CA TYR A 141 -16.52 -0.09 -3.08
C TYR A 141 -16.20 -1.54 -2.67
N LEU A 142 -17.21 -2.31 -2.26
CA LEU A 142 -17.01 -3.71 -1.88
C LEU A 142 -16.51 -4.54 -3.05
N LEU A 143 -17.10 -4.39 -4.23
CA LEU A 143 -16.67 -5.12 -5.42
C LEU A 143 -15.27 -4.71 -5.85
N ALA A 144 -14.95 -3.43 -5.82
CA ALA A 144 -13.60 -2.95 -6.16
C ALA A 144 -12.53 -3.50 -5.23
N THR A 145 -12.78 -3.48 -3.91
CA THR A 145 -11.84 -4.05 -2.92
C THR A 145 -11.71 -5.56 -3.06
N PHE A 146 -12.79 -6.27 -3.39
CA PHE A 146 -12.79 -7.71 -3.65
C PHE A 146 -11.98 -8.07 -4.91
N PHE A 147 -12.20 -7.37 -6.03
CA PHE A 147 -11.41 -7.59 -7.25
C PHE A 147 -9.94 -7.22 -7.07
N CYS A 148 -9.65 -6.14 -6.33
CA CYS A 148 -8.29 -5.76 -5.96
C CYS A 148 -7.61 -6.87 -5.14
N PHE A 149 -8.30 -7.44 -4.17
CA PHE A 149 -7.82 -8.59 -3.39
C PHE A 149 -7.54 -9.79 -4.28
N LEU A 150 -8.49 -10.20 -5.13
CA LEU A 150 -8.34 -11.35 -6.02
C LEU A 150 -7.15 -11.18 -6.97
N TYR A 151 -7.02 -10.00 -7.57
CA TYR A 151 -5.93 -9.68 -8.48
C TYR A 151 -4.57 -9.76 -7.78
N SER A 152 -4.44 -9.10 -6.62
CA SER A 152 -3.19 -9.08 -5.86
C SER A 152 -2.84 -10.48 -5.32
N ALA A 153 -3.82 -11.23 -4.81
CA ALA A 153 -3.63 -12.59 -4.33
C ALA A 153 -3.22 -13.55 -5.47
N TYR A 154 -3.81 -13.40 -6.65
CA TYR A 154 -3.42 -14.15 -7.84
C TYR A 154 -1.96 -13.90 -8.20
N LEU A 155 -1.53 -12.64 -8.25
CA LEU A 155 -0.14 -12.30 -8.56
C LEU A 155 0.83 -12.82 -7.50
N VAL A 156 0.53 -12.63 -6.22
CA VAL A 156 1.37 -13.16 -5.13
C VAL A 156 1.44 -14.69 -5.19
N ASN A 157 0.33 -15.37 -5.46
CA ASN A 157 0.32 -16.83 -5.54
C ASN A 157 1.12 -17.37 -6.73
N ASN A 158 1.15 -16.67 -7.86
CA ASN A 158 1.91 -17.07 -9.06
C ASN A 158 3.36 -16.62 -9.04
N LEU A 159 3.81 -15.92 -8.00
CA LEU A 159 5.21 -15.54 -7.83
C LEU A 159 6.10 -16.79 -7.77
N LYS A 160 7.21 -16.78 -8.51
CA LYS A 160 8.25 -17.80 -8.51
C LYS A 160 9.57 -17.21 -7.99
N ALA A 161 10.41 -18.03 -7.40
CA ALA A 161 11.70 -17.58 -6.87
C ALA A 161 12.63 -16.96 -7.94
N ASN A 162 12.42 -17.32 -9.21
CA ASN A 162 13.14 -16.82 -10.38
C ASN A 162 12.28 -15.92 -11.28
N SER A 163 11.22 -15.32 -10.74
CA SER A 163 10.40 -14.36 -11.50
C SER A 163 11.27 -13.23 -12.05
N SER A 164 10.92 -12.77 -13.27
CA SER A 164 11.65 -11.71 -13.96
C SER A 164 11.49 -10.35 -13.27
N ASN A 165 12.42 -9.43 -13.47
CA ASN A 165 12.27 -8.06 -12.99
C ASN A 165 10.99 -7.39 -13.50
N PHE A 166 10.57 -7.70 -14.74
CA PHE A 166 9.33 -7.21 -15.32
C PHE A 166 8.10 -7.64 -14.51
N TYR A 167 8.11 -8.85 -13.95
CA TYR A 167 7.00 -9.33 -13.10
C TYR A 167 6.81 -8.43 -11.87
N TYR A 168 7.90 -7.99 -11.25
CA TYR A 168 7.87 -7.09 -10.10
C TYR A 168 7.51 -5.66 -10.51
N SER A 169 8.20 -5.10 -11.51
CA SER A 169 8.08 -3.69 -11.89
C SER A 169 6.80 -3.36 -12.64
N PHE A 170 6.11 -4.34 -13.21
CA PHE A 170 4.87 -4.11 -13.93
C PHE A 170 3.68 -4.75 -13.21
N TRP A 171 3.69 -6.08 -13.06
CA TRP A 171 2.51 -6.78 -12.51
C TRP A 171 2.29 -6.50 -11.03
N LEU A 172 3.30 -6.62 -10.19
CA LEU A 172 3.15 -6.38 -8.75
C LEU A 172 2.99 -4.90 -8.43
N GLU A 173 3.66 -4.00 -9.14
CA GLU A 173 3.42 -2.55 -8.97
C GLU A 173 2.03 -2.13 -9.41
N SER A 174 1.42 -2.79 -10.41
CA SER A 174 0.06 -2.50 -10.84
C SER A 174 -1.00 -2.76 -9.75
N CYS A 175 -0.70 -3.59 -8.73
CA CYS A 175 -1.56 -3.74 -7.56
C CYS A 175 -1.83 -2.40 -6.86
N SER A 176 -0.87 -1.48 -6.86
CA SER A 176 -1.02 -0.17 -6.22
C SER A 176 -2.12 0.69 -6.87
N ILE A 177 -2.33 0.51 -8.18
CA ILE A 177 -3.32 1.25 -8.97
C ILE A 177 -4.63 0.46 -9.12
N SER A 178 -4.58 -0.85 -8.90
CA SER A 178 -5.70 -1.76 -9.19
C SER A 178 -7.00 -1.36 -8.47
N LEU A 179 -6.92 -0.90 -7.22
CA LEU A 179 -8.11 -0.46 -6.49
C LEU A 179 -8.78 0.73 -7.17
N LEU A 180 -8.03 1.72 -7.64
CA LEU A 180 -8.57 2.86 -8.37
C LEU A 180 -9.25 2.41 -9.67
N VAL A 181 -8.59 1.55 -10.43
CA VAL A 181 -9.13 1.00 -11.69
C VAL A 181 -10.44 0.25 -11.44
N PHE A 182 -10.47 -0.63 -10.45
CA PHE A 182 -11.69 -1.38 -10.11
C PHE A 182 -12.79 -0.47 -9.55
N LEU A 183 -12.47 0.58 -8.78
CA LEU A 183 -13.46 1.55 -8.33
C LEU A 183 -14.10 2.28 -9.52
N ILE A 184 -13.32 2.73 -10.48
CA ILE A 184 -13.84 3.37 -11.69
C ILE A 184 -14.75 2.41 -12.46
N ILE A 185 -14.29 1.18 -12.70
CA ILE A 185 -15.06 0.17 -13.41
C ILE A 185 -16.39 -0.10 -12.69
N THR A 186 -16.35 -0.42 -11.40
CA THR A 186 -17.56 -0.76 -10.64
C THR A 186 -18.52 0.41 -10.49
N SER A 187 -18.03 1.66 -10.45
CA SER A 187 -18.88 2.86 -10.39
C SER A 187 -19.57 3.19 -11.72
N ILE A 188 -19.07 2.67 -12.84
CA ILE A 188 -19.71 2.86 -14.15
C ILE A 188 -20.86 1.85 -14.35
N PHE A 189 -20.71 0.63 -13.78
CA PHE A 189 -21.66 -0.45 -13.99
C PHE A 189 -22.73 -0.58 -12.90
N LEU A 190 -22.63 0.14 -11.81
CA LEU A 190 -23.55 0.19 -10.66
C LEU A 190 -24.07 1.60 -10.42
#